data_a50e817f7df88aa0a21cda663ba7d0e7
#
_entry.id   a50e817f7df88aa0a21cda663ba7d0e7
#
_cell.length_a   1.000
_cell.length_b   1.000
_cell.length_c   1.000
_cell.angle_alpha   90.00
_cell.angle_beta   90.00
_cell.angle_gamma   90.00
#
_symmetry.space_group_name_H-M   'P 1'
#
loop_
_entity.id
_entity.type
_entity.pdbx_description
1 polymer ?
#
loop_
_entity_poly.entity_id
_entity_poly.type
_entity_poly.pdbx_seq_one_letter_code
_entity_poly.pdbx_strand_id
1 'polypeptide(L)'
;MKQFDIVITGGAMAGMTLALAVSKLSGGSLSIAVVEPYQADYDAHPGFDSRAIALSLGTVNILKQYDLWQGMAEFATPIKHIHVSDRGHTGMTDIDHQEIPVDALGYVVELTDVGRYYSEQLSQHKNIHLLCPARVSQIERLQHQVCVTLNDGQSLASKLLVAADGARSTCCEQLEVESELHDFEQVAVIANVKTAQAHQGRAFERFTSSGPLALLPMSEQRMSLVWCLKPDQATQIMSLDDSEFKQALQAAFGWRLGEFQTIGHRSSYPLQQSFRQQNTSHRLAIIGNAAQTLHPIAGQGFNLGIRDIATLAESIMSHVQDPGDYSVLSQYQRRRELDRSMTLSLTSSLVHIFSNDYLSFRVARNLGLAAMDNATMLKAPLLTRTLGLVAR
;
A
#
# COMPACT_ATOMS: atom_id res chain seq x y z
N MET A 1 31.53 -5.33 -15.22
CA MET A 1 30.54 -4.63 -14.38
C MET A 1 29.64 -3.82 -15.31
N LYS A 2 28.32 -4.03 -15.27
CA LYS A 2 27.35 -3.24 -16.03
C LYS A 2 27.07 -1.92 -15.32
N GLN A 3 26.92 -0.83 -16.06
CA GLN A 3 26.67 0.50 -15.48
C GLN A 3 25.24 0.96 -15.73
N PHE A 4 24.63 1.54 -14.71
CA PHE A 4 23.29 2.13 -14.72
C PHE A 4 23.32 3.49 -14.01
N ASP A 5 22.33 4.31 -14.26
CA ASP A 5 22.13 5.52 -13.46
C ASP A 5 21.47 5.16 -12.13
N ILE A 6 20.51 4.23 -12.15
CA ILE A 6 19.74 3.80 -10.98
C ILE A 6 19.66 2.28 -10.95
N VAL A 7 19.91 1.69 -9.78
CA VAL A 7 19.57 0.29 -9.47
C VAL A 7 18.44 0.30 -8.44
N ILE A 8 17.33 -0.40 -8.75
CA ILE A 8 16.18 -0.57 -7.86
C ILE A 8 16.15 -2.02 -7.43
N THR A 9 16.15 -2.28 -6.13
CA THR A 9 15.99 -3.62 -5.58
C THR A 9 14.54 -3.85 -5.18
N GLY A 10 13.93 -4.92 -5.70
CA GLY A 10 12.50 -5.22 -5.59
C GLY A 10 11.73 -4.80 -6.84
N GLY A 11 11.27 -5.80 -7.60
CA GLY A 11 10.47 -5.67 -8.82
C GLY A 11 8.96 -5.84 -8.56
N ALA A 12 8.48 -5.62 -7.33
CA ALA A 12 7.07 -5.52 -7.03
C ALA A 12 6.56 -4.11 -7.38
N MET A 13 5.28 -3.82 -7.03
CA MET A 13 4.62 -2.58 -7.45
C MET A 13 5.42 -1.31 -7.16
N ALA A 14 6.10 -1.21 -6.01
CA ALA A 14 6.84 0.02 -5.65
C ALA A 14 8.03 0.26 -6.60
N GLY A 15 8.86 -0.76 -6.80
CA GLY A 15 10.04 -0.64 -7.68
C GLY A 15 9.67 -0.46 -9.14
N MET A 16 8.68 -1.20 -9.64
CA MET A 16 8.19 -1.05 -11.01
C MET A 16 7.58 0.32 -11.26
N THR A 17 6.75 0.82 -10.32
CA THR A 17 6.18 2.18 -10.44
C THR A 17 7.27 3.24 -10.49
N LEU A 18 8.31 3.14 -9.64
CA LEU A 18 9.42 4.08 -9.68
C LEU A 18 10.18 4.01 -11.01
N ALA A 19 10.50 2.81 -11.49
CA ALA A 19 11.21 2.63 -12.76
C ALA A 19 10.45 3.29 -13.92
N LEU A 20 9.14 3.05 -14.02
CA LEU A 20 8.28 3.62 -15.05
C LEU A 20 8.13 5.15 -14.89
N ALA A 21 7.96 5.65 -13.66
CA ALA A 21 7.86 7.08 -13.37
C ALA A 21 9.16 7.82 -13.76
N VAL A 22 10.32 7.32 -13.37
CA VAL A 22 11.61 7.91 -13.73
C VAL A 22 11.87 7.82 -15.23
N SER A 23 11.56 6.70 -15.87
CA SER A 23 11.66 6.55 -17.33
C SER A 23 10.80 7.60 -18.05
N LYS A 24 9.55 7.76 -17.63
CA LYS A 24 8.63 8.76 -18.19
C LYS A 24 9.16 10.18 -18.02
N LEU A 25 9.54 10.57 -16.80
CA LEU A 25 9.97 11.94 -16.50
C LEU A 25 11.31 12.29 -17.16
N SER A 26 12.21 11.32 -17.27
CA SER A 26 13.52 11.54 -17.92
C SER A 26 13.47 11.42 -19.46
N GLY A 27 12.31 11.10 -20.03
CA GLY A 27 12.20 10.79 -21.46
C GLY A 27 13.05 9.61 -21.89
N GLY A 28 13.30 8.65 -20.98
CA GLY A 28 14.12 7.47 -21.23
C GLY A 28 15.65 7.73 -21.21
N SER A 29 16.10 8.90 -20.76
CA SER A 29 17.52 9.24 -20.75
C SER A 29 18.32 8.58 -19.60
N LEU A 30 17.65 8.16 -18.52
CA LEU A 30 18.27 7.45 -17.42
C LEU A 30 18.18 5.94 -17.63
N SER A 31 19.31 5.24 -17.46
CA SER A 31 19.37 3.77 -17.48
C SER A 31 19.03 3.20 -16.10
N ILE A 32 18.08 2.27 -16.06
CA ILE A 32 17.53 1.73 -14.81
C ILE A 32 17.65 0.21 -14.82
N ALA A 33 18.21 -0.38 -13.77
CA ALA A 33 18.13 -1.81 -13.51
C ALA A 33 17.14 -2.07 -12.37
N VAL A 34 16.23 -3.03 -12.55
CA VAL A 34 15.34 -3.53 -11.52
C VAL A 34 15.74 -4.97 -11.19
N VAL A 35 16.13 -5.21 -9.94
CA VAL A 35 16.55 -6.54 -9.45
C VAL A 35 15.42 -7.17 -8.67
N GLU A 36 14.91 -8.32 -9.13
CA GLU A 36 13.79 -9.01 -8.51
C GLU A 36 14.14 -10.50 -8.28
N PRO A 37 14.08 -10.98 -7.02
CA PRO A 37 14.45 -12.35 -6.71
C PRO A 37 13.45 -13.41 -7.19
N TYR A 38 12.20 -13.04 -7.40
CA TYR A 38 11.14 -14.00 -7.72
C TYR A 38 10.50 -13.67 -9.06
N GLN A 39 10.46 -14.67 -9.94
CA GLN A 39 9.63 -14.57 -11.13
C GLN A 39 8.16 -14.63 -10.70
N ALA A 40 7.42 -13.59 -11.05
CA ALA A 40 6.01 -13.53 -10.73
C ALA A 40 5.25 -14.59 -11.51
N ASP A 41 4.46 -15.39 -10.81
CA ASP A 41 3.45 -16.26 -11.38
C ASP A 41 2.09 -15.58 -11.21
N TYR A 42 1.64 -14.93 -12.28
CA TYR A 42 0.37 -14.21 -12.27
C TYR A 42 -0.84 -15.16 -12.35
N ASP A 43 -0.61 -16.46 -12.53
CA ASP A 43 -1.66 -17.47 -12.57
C ASP A 43 -1.73 -18.30 -11.27
N ALA A 44 -0.81 -18.10 -10.33
CA ALA A 44 -0.78 -18.82 -9.05
C ALA A 44 -2.02 -18.58 -8.16
N HIS A 45 -2.68 -17.43 -8.30
CA HIS A 45 -3.90 -17.08 -7.57
C HIS A 45 -4.94 -16.48 -8.52
N PRO A 46 -5.39 -17.23 -9.55
CA PRO A 46 -6.34 -16.72 -10.53
C PRO A 46 -7.74 -16.56 -9.93
N GLY A 47 -8.49 -15.63 -10.48
CA GLY A 47 -9.93 -15.54 -10.25
C GLY A 47 -10.31 -15.16 -8.84
N PHE A 48 -11.03 -16.04 -8.12
CA PHE A 48 -11.69 -15.68 -6.86
C PHE A 48 -10.73 -15.24 -5.75
N ASP A 49 -9.52 -15.78 -5.67
CA ASP A 49 -8.58 -15.56 -4.55
C ASP A 49 -7.48 -14.51 -4.83
N SER A 50 -7.62 -13.71 -5.86
CA SER A 50 -6.69 -12.63 -6.17
C SER A 50 -6.64 -11.58 -5.05
N ARG A 51 -5.41 -11.20 -4.64
CA ARG A 51 -5.22 -10.14 -3.65
C ARG A 51 -5.53 -8.77 -4.26
N ALA A 52 -6.17 -7.91 -3.48
CA ALA A 52 -6.55 -6.58 -3.91
C ALA A 52 -5.94 -5.49 -3.01
N ILE A 53 -5.78 -4.31 -3.58
CA ILE A 53 -5.38 -3.09 -2.87
C ILE A 53 -6.30 -1.94 -3.21
N ALA A 54 -6.51 -1.04 -2.24
CA ALA A 54 -7.23 0.20 -2.43
C ALA A 54 -6.27 1.33 -2.83
N LEU A 55 -6.52 1.96 -3.96
CA LEU A 55 -5.84 3.14 -4.44
C LEU A 55 -6.67 4.37 -4.08
N SER A 56 -6.11 5.30 -3.32
CA SER A 56 -6.75 6.58 -3.04
C SER A 56 -6.80 7.47 -4.29
N LEU A 57 -7.68 8.46 -4.29
CA LEU A 57 -7.79 9.41 -5.41
C LEU A 57 -6.44 10.11 -5.71
N GLY A 58 -5.68 10.48 -4.68
CA GLY A 58 -4.36 11.07 -4.84
C GLY A 58 -3.36 10.13 -5.51
N THR A 59 -3.42 8.84 -5.18
CA THR A 59 -2.61 7.80 -5.85
C THR A 59 -2.99 7.68 -7.33
N VAL A 60 -4.29 7.67 -7.64
CA VAL A 60 -4.78 7.63 -9.03
C VAL A 60 -4.28 8.86 -9.81
N ASN A 61 -4.31 10.04 -9.21
CA ASN A 61 -3.80 11.27 -9.84
C ASN A 61 -2.28 11.19 -10.12
N ILE A 62 -1.51 10.59 -9.21
CA ILE A 62 -0.09 10.34 -9.43
C ILE A 62 0.13 9.36 -10.60
N LEU A 63 -0.62 8.25 -10.62
CA LEU A 63 -0.51 7.27 -11.70
C LEU A 63 -0.91 7.85 -13.06
N LYS A 64 -1.87 8.78 -13.10
CA LYS A 64 -2.22 9.55 -14.31
C LYS A 64 -1.05 10.39 -14.83
N GLN A 65 -0.25 11.01 -13.93
CA GLN A 65 0.92 11.82 -14.31
C GLN A 65 2.00 10.98 -15.01
N TYR A 66 2.05 9.68 -14.74
CA TYR A 66 3.01 8.75 -15.33
C TYR A 66 2.43 7.88 -16.46
N ASP A 67 1.22 8.18 -16.94
CA ASP A 67 0.48 7.44 -17.97
C ASP A 67 0.20 5.98 -17.59
N LEU A 68 0.20 5.65 -16.29
CA LEU A 68 -0.03 4.30 -15.80
C LEU A 68 -1.50 4.03 -15.48
N TRP A 69 -2.28 5.07 -15.22
CA TRP A 69 -3.67 4.90 -14.78
C TRP A 69 -4.60 4.39 -15.89
N GLN A 70 -4.41 4.84 -17.13
CA GLN A 70 -5.35 4.55 -18.21
C GLN A 70 -5.52 3.03 -18.42
N GLY A 71 -4.42 2.28 -18.48
CA GLY A 71 -4.49 0.82 -18.60
C GLY A 71 -5.01 0.14 -17.34
N MET A 72 -4.70 0.69 -16.15
CA MET A 72 -5.22 0.16 -14.88
C MET A 72 -6.72 0.40 -14.69
N ALA A 73 -7.26 1.47 -15.26
CA ALA A 73 -8.68 1.82 -15.15
C ALA A 73 -9.61 0.74 -15.74
N GLU A 74 -9.13 -0.05 -16.69
CA GLU A 74 -9.91 -1.09 -17.36
C GLU A 74 -10.32 -2.23 -16.41
N PHE A 75 -9.49 -2.51 -15.40
CA PHE A 75 -9.73 -3.57 -14.41
C PHE A 75 -9.93 -3.03 -12.98
N ALA A 76 -9.96 -1.72 -12.80
CA ALA A 76 -10.15 -1.09 -11.50
C ALA A 76 -11.63 -1.00 -11.10
N THR A 77 -11.96 -1.40 -9.88
CA THR A 77 -13.32 -1.27 -9.32
C THR A 77 -13.44 0.04 -8.53
N PRO A 78 -14.35 0.96 -8.87
CA PRO A 78 -14.48 2.24 -8.19
C PRO A 78 -15.07 2.09 -6.77
N ILE A 79 -14.51 2.84 -5.81
CA ILE A 79 -15.07 3.07 -4.49
C ILE A 79 -15.87 4.37 -4.57
N LYS A 80 -17.19 4.27 -4.59
CA LYS A 80 -18.11 5.42 -4.67
C LYS A 80 -18.61 5.85 -3.30
N HIS A 81 -18.64 4.92 -2.36
CA HIS A 81 -19.22 5.11 -1.04
C HIS A 81 -18.39 4.38 0.01
N ILE A 82 -18.09 5.02 1.13
CA ILE A 82 -17.39 4.40 2.26
C ILE A 82 -18.28 4.49 3.48
N HIS A 83 -18.68 3.33 4.03
CA HIS A 83 -19.46 3.23 5.25
C HIS A 83 -18.57 2.86 6.42
N VAL A 84 -18.42 3.76 7.38
CA VAL A 84 -17.67 3.55 8.62
C VAL A 84 -18.65 3.36 9.78
N SER A 85 -18.48 2.30 10.57
CA SER A 85 -19.38 2.01 11.70
C SER A 85 -18.65 1.36 12.88
N ASP A 86 -19.17 1.56 14.09
CA ASP A 86 -18.72 0.91 15.32
C ASP A 86 -19.68 -0.22 15.70
N ARG A 87 -19.18 -1.47 15.83
CA ARG A 87 -20.00 -2.65 16.11
C ARG A 87 -20.66 -2.55 17.49
N GLY A 88 -21.99 -2.77 17.53
CA GLY A 88 -22.77 -2.74 18.75
C GLY A 88 -23.08 -1.33 19.27
N HIS A 89 -22.74 -0.29 18.49
CA HIS A 89 -23.00 1.10 18.82
C HIS A 89 -23.66 1.83 17.65
N THR A 90 -24.21 3.03 17.93
CA THR A 90 -24.93 3.84 16.94
C THR A 90 -24.00 4.74 16.11
N GLY A 91 -22.72 4.84 16.47
CA GLY A 91 -21.74 5.67 15.74
C GLY A 91 -21.48 5.12 14.35
N MET A 92 -21.82 5.92 13.34
CA MET A 92 -21.54 5.64 11.95
C MET A 92 -21.31 6.95 11.20
N THR A 93 -20.63 6.88 10.08
CA THR A 93 -20.52 7.98 9.13
C THR A 93 -20.41 7.40 7.72
N ASP A 94 -21.07 8.06 6.80
CA ASP A 94 -21.03 7.76 5.39
C ASP A 94 -20.24 8.84 4.65
N ILE A 95 -19.47 8.42 3.67
CA ILE A 95 -18.70 9.28 2.79
C ILE A 95 -19.10 8.93 1.37
N ASP A 96 -19.76 9.86 0.70
CA ASP A 96 -20.20 9.71 -0.69
C ASP A 96 -19.30 10.53 -1.63
N HIS A 97 -18.97 9.95 -2.79
CA HIS A 97 -18.19 10.65 -3.81
C HIS A 97 -18.92 11.90 -4.33
N GLN A 98 -20.23 11.97 -4.20
CA GLN A 98 -21.04 13.12 -4.61
C GLN A 98 -20.89 14.32 -3.65
N GLU A 99 -20.48 14.11 -2.39
CA GLU A 99 -20.15 15.18 -1.45
C GLU A 99 -18.86 15.93 -1.89
N ILE A 100 -18.03 15.27 -2.68
CA ILE A 100 -16.83 15.80 -3.28
C ILE A 100 -17.01 15.64 -4.80
N PRO A 101 -16.79 16.66 -5.65
CA PRO A 101 -17.06 16.56 -7.09
C PRO A 101 -16.03 15.66 -7.80
N VAL A 102 -16.08 14.36 -7.54
CA VAL A 102 -15.18 13.32 -8.08
C VAL A 102 -15.98 12.12 -8.56
N ASP A 103 -15.45 11.38 -9.54
CA ASP A 103 -16.10 10.17 -10.07
C ASP A 103 -16.08 9.00 -9.05
N ALA A 104 -15.04 8.94 -8.23
CA ALA A 104 -14.87 7.95 -7.17
C ALA A 104 -13.91 8.47 -6.09
N LEU A 105 -14.07 7.99 -4.85
CA LEU A 105 -13.19 8.28 -3.71
C LEU A 105 -11.84 7.57 -3.83
N GLY A 106 -11.80 6.51 -4.61
CA GLY A 106 -10.65 5.68 -4.87
C GLY A 106 -11.04 4.48 -5.72
N TYR A 107 -10.13 3.55 -5.88
CA TYR A 107 -10.35 2.35 -6.68
C TYR A 107 -9.70 1.14 -6.03
N VAL A 108 -10.27 -0.03 -6.23
CA VAL A 108 -9.67 -1.31 -5.86
C VAL A 108 -9.13 -1.97 -7.12
N VAL A 109 -7.89 -2.43 -7.07
CA VAL A 109 -7.24 -3.18 -8.14
C VAL A 109 -6.72 -4.50 -7.62
N GLU A 110 -6.75 -5.53 -8.46
CA GLU A 110 -6.20 -6.85 -8.15
C GLU A 110 -4.71 -6.86 -8.50
N LEU A 111 -3.87 -7.36 -7.57
CA LEU A 111 -2.41 -7.33 -7.74
C LEU A 111 -1.92 -8.14 -8.93
N THR A 112 -2.62 -9.20 -9.29
CA THR A 112 -2.34 -10.02 -10.47
C THR A 112 -2.44 -9.20 -11.76
N ASP A 113 -3.52 -8.44 -11.90
CA ASP A 113 -3.75 -7.62 -13.11
C ASP A 113 -2.75 -6.46 -13.19
N VAL A 114 -2.49 -5.80 -12.05
CA VAL A 114 -1.48 -4.75 -11.98
C VAL A 114 -0.09 -5.28 -12.31
N GLY A 115 0.26 -6.45 -11.78
CA GLY A 115 1.56 -7.09 -12.04
C GLY A 115 1.75 -7.42 -13.51
N ARG A 116 0.73 -7.99 -14.16
CA ARG A 116 0.72 -8.30 -15.60
C ARG A 116 0.87 -7.02 -16.41
N TYR A 117 0.05 -6.01 -16.14
CA TYR A 117 0.11 -4.71 -16.80
C TYR A 117 1.50 -4.05 -16.65
N TYR A 118 2.08 -4.05 -15.45
CA TYR A 118 3.41 -3.44 -15.23
C TYR A 118 4.52 -4.22 -15.94
N SER A 119 4.46 -5.54 -15.99
CA SER A 119 5.41 -6.36 -16.74
C SER A 119 5.38 -6.03 -18.24
N GLU A 120 4.18 -5.85 -18.79
CA GLU A 120 4.00 -5.41 -20.19
C GLU A 120 4.59 -4.02 -20.42
N GLN A 121 4.28 -3.07 -19.53
CA GLN A 121 4.83 -1.71 -19.63
C GLN A 121 6.36 -1.70 -19.56
N LEU A 122 6.97 -2.43 -18.62
CA LEU A 122 8.43 -2.51 -18.51
C LEU A 122 9.08 -3.02 -19.80
N SER A 123 8.47 -3.99 -20.45
CA SER A 123 9.00 -4.58 -21.71
C SER A 123 9.07 -3.58 -22.87
N GLN A 124 8.28 -2.50 -22.83
CA GLN A 124 8.24 -1.46 -23.85
C GLN A 124 9.35 -0.39 -23.65
N HIS A 125 9.96 -0.34 -22.46
CA HIS A 125 10.96 0.67 -22.11
C HIS A 125 12.40 0.14 -22.27
N LYS A 126 13.11 0.55 -23.34
CA LYS A 126 14.49 0.08 -23.63
C LYS A 126 15.52 0.49 -22.58
N ASN A 127 15.26 1.53 -21.81
CA ASN A 127 16.14 2.04 -20.75
C ASN A 127 15.92 1.37 -19.39
N ILE A 128 14.91 0.45 -19.25
CA ILE A 128 14.66 -0.32 -18.05
C ILE A 128 15.07 -1.77 -18.29
N HIS A 129 15.92 -2.29 -17.41
CA HIS A 129 16.42 -3.66 -17.46
C HIS A 129 15.92 -4.44 -16.25
N LEU A 130 14.98 -5.35 -16.45
CA LEU A 130 14.53 -6.27 -15.41
C LEU A 130 15.48 -7.44 -15.30
N LEU A 131 16.12 -7.59 -14.15
CA LEU A 131 16.99 -8.71 -13.79
C LEU A 131 16.18 -9.62 -12.85
N CYS A 132 15.55 -10.66 -13.41
CA CYS A 132 14.69 -11.60 -12.71
C CYS A 132 14.82 -13.00 -13.33
N PRO A 133 15.05 -14.06 -12.55
CA PRO A 133 15.29 -14.04 -11.11
C PRO A 133 16.72 -13.61 -10.76
N ALA A 134 16.88 -12.59 -9.91
CA ALA A 134 18.17 -12.15 -9.41
C ALA A 134 18.05 -11.57 -7.99
N ARG A 135 19.02 -11.85 -7.14
CA ARG A 135 19.04 -11.41 -5.73
C ARG A 135 20.33 -10.66 -5.43
N VAL A 136 20.21 -9.57 -4.71
CA VAL A 136 21.38 -8.84 -4.18
C VAL A 136 22.08 -9.69 -3.13
N SER A 137 23.37 -9.90 -3.29
CA SER A 137 24.24 -10.61 -2.35
C SER A 137 25.16 -9.68 -1.57
N GLN A 138 25.64 -8.59 -2.19
CA GLN A 138 26.53 -7.64 -1.54
C GLN A 138 26.30 -6.22 -2.10
N ILE A 139 26.44 -5.22 -1.22
CA ILE A 139 26.35 -3.80 -1.55
C ILE A 139 27.60 -3.09 -1.03
N GLU A 140 28.28 -2.36 -1.91
CA GLU A 140 29.41 -1.50 -1.56
C GLU A 140 29.13 -0.07 -2.03
N ARG A 141 29.18 0.89 -1.11
CA ARG A 141 28.97 2.32 -1.42
C ARG A 141 30.31 3.04 -1.54
N LEU A 142 30.58 3.57 -2.70
CA LEU A 142 31.74 4.39 -2.99
C LEU A 142 31.33 5.86 -3.06
N GLN A 143 32.32 6.76 -3.13
CA GLN A 143 32.04 8.20 -3.12
C GLN A 143 31.08 8.66 -4.24
N HIS A 144 31.21 8.10 -5.46
CA HIS A 144 30.45 8.55 -6.62
C HIS A 144 29.52 7.50 -7.21
N GLN A 145 29.51 6.28 -6.67
CA GLN A 145 28.68 5.18 -7.15
C GLN A 145 28.40 4.15 -6.06
N VAL A 146 27.40 3.30 -6.32
CA VAL A 146 27.12 2.09 -5.55
C VAL A 146 27.41 0.89 -6.43
N CYS A 147 28.12 -0.09 -5.90
CA CYS A 147 28.33 -1.39 -6.53
C CYS A 147 27.42 -2.41 -5.86
N VAL A 148 26.64 -3.12 -6.67
CA VAL A 148 25.71 -4.18 -6.22
C VAL A 148 26.15 -5.47 -6.88
N THR A 149 26.47 -6.50 -6.07
CA THR A 149 26.78 -7.84 -6.57
C THR A 149 25.54 -8.72 -6.42
N LEU A 150 25.21 -9.45 -7.47
CA LEU A 150 24.09 -10.39 -7.50
C LEU A 150 24.54 -11.81 -7.09
N ASN A 151 23.56 -12.65 -6.80
CA ASN A 151 23.80 -14.04 -6.37
C ASN A 151 24.47 -14.95 -7.44
N ASP A 152 24.45 -14.54 -8.72
CA ASP A 152 25.13 -15.19 -9.83
C ASP A 152 26.56 -14.68 -10.05
N GLY A 153 27.03 -13.75 -9.22
CA GLY A 153 28.36 -13.10 -9.32
C GLY A 153 28.38 -11.89 -10.27
N GLN A 154 27.29 -11.57 -10.95
CA GLN A 154 27.22 -10.35 -11.78
C GLN A 154 27.30 -9.11 -10.89
N SER A 155 28.11 -8.12 -11.30
CA SER A 155 28.23 -6.85 -10.59
C SER A 155 27.63 -5.71 -11.42
N LEU A 156 26.85 -4.86 -10.75
CA LEU A 156 26.22 -3.65 -11.28
C LEU A 156 26.83 -2.45 -10.58
N ALA A 157 27.08 -1.37 -11.31
CA ALA A 157 27.41 -0.07 -10.73
C ALA A 157 26.31 0.93 -11.04
N SER A 158 25.96 1.79 -10.07
CA SER A 158 24.97 2.84 -10.28
C SER A 158 25.29 4.10 -9.48
N LYS A 159 24.73 5.23 -9.90
CA LYS A 159 24.84 6.50 -9.16
C LYS A 159 23.90 6.51 -7.95
N LEU A 160 22.74 5.81 -8.03
CA LEU A 160 21.75 5.70 -6.98
C LEU A 160 21.31 4.24 -6.83
N LEU A 161 21.25 3.76 -5.59
CA LEU A 161 20.57 2.55 -5.19
C LEU A 161 19.22 2.91 -4.57
N VAL A 162 18.15 2.24 -4.99
CA VAL A 162 16.83 2.38 -4.37
C VAL A 162 16.39 1.06 -3.77
N ALA A 163 16.19 1.02 -2.46
CA ALA A 163 15.64 -0.12 -1.75
C ALA A 163 14.10 -0.09 -1.80
N ALA A 164 13.51 -1.03 -2.53
CA ALA A 164 12.08 -1.28 -2.67
C ALA A 164 11.73 -2.76 -2.43
N ASP A 165 12.62 -3.50 -1.75
CA ASP A 165 12.63 -4.95 -1.55
C ASP A 165 11.79 -5.42 -0.35
N GLY A 166 10.81 -4.61 0.08
CA GLY A 166 9.80 -4.99 1.04
C GLY A 166 10.19 -4.80 2.50
N ALA A 167 9.32 -5.24 3.41
CA ALA A 167 9.45 -5.00 4.85
C ALA A 167 10.74 -5.61 5.46
N ARG A 168 11.19 -6.73 4.90
CA ARG A 168 12.48 -7.37 5.25
C ARG A 168 13.54 -7.03 4.21
N SER A 169 13.83 -5.74 4.07
CA SER A 169 14.76 -5.25 3.08
C SER A 169 16.18 -5.75 3.32
N THR A 170 16.69 -6.59 2.44
CA THR A 170 18.07 -7.05 2.43
C THR A 170 19.06 -5.89 2.25
N CYS A 171 18.67 -4.88 1.47
CA CYS A 171 19.51 -3.69 1.29
C CYS A 171 19.65 -2.89 2.59
N CYS A 172 18.57 -2.68 3.31
CA CYS A 172 18.60 -1.96 4.58
C CYS A 172 19.37 -2.74 5.65
N GLU A 173 19.21 -4.07 5.68
CA GLU A 173 19.95 -4.94 6.60
C GLU A 173 21.46 -4.87 6.34
N GLN A 174 21.91 -5.05 5.09
CA GLN A 174 23.33 -4.97 4.72
C GLN A 174 23.94 -3.59 4.95
N LEU A 175 23.15 -2.53 4.86
CA LEU A 175 23.59 -1.15 5.04
C LEU A 175 23.36 -0.63 6.45
N GLU A 176 22.96 -1.51 7.38
CA GLU A 176 22.72 -1.21 8.80
C GLU A 176 21.74 -0.03 9.02
N VAL A 177 20.71 0.06 8.14
CA VAL A 177 19.67 1.09 8.30
C VAL A 177 18.61 0.55 9.25
N GLU A 178 18.60 1.08 10.45
CA GLU A 178 17.69 0.67 11.52
C GLU A 178 16.22 0.94 11.20
N SER A 179 15.33 0.13 11.76
CA SER A 179 13.88 0.35 11.74
C SER A 179 13.31 0.22 13.14
N GLU A 180 12.42 1.12 13.49
CA GLU A 180 11.56 0.97 14.65
C GLU A 180 10.45 0.00 14.32
N LEU A 181 10.16 -0.94 15.23
CA LEU A 181 9.10 -1.93 15.07
C LEU A 181 8.07 -1.76 16.19
N HIS A 182 6.82 -1.67 15.80
CA HIS A 182 5.69 -1.68 16.73
C HIS A 182 4.74 -2.83 16.38
N ASP A 183 4.53 -3.74 17.32
CA ASP A 183 3.58 -4.84 17.18
C ASP A 183 2.21 -4.39 17.71
N PHE A 184 1.18 -4.51 16.88
CA PHE A 184 -0.19 -4.18 17.28
C PHE A 184 -0.87 -5.28 18.09
N GLU A 185 -0.19 -6.42 18.29
CA GLU A 185 -0.77 -7.62 18.90
C GLU A 185 -2.06 -8.06 18.18
N GLN A 186 -2.09 -7.88 16.87
CA GLN A 186 -3.20 -8.24 16.00
C GLN A 186 -2.72 -9.07 14.80
N VAL A 187 -3.66 -9.85 14.26
CA VAL A 187 -3.49 -10.65 13.05
C VAL A 187 -4.58 -10.25 12.06
N ALA A 188 -4.22 -9.96 10.83
CA ALA A 188 -5.18 -9.80 9.75
C ALA A 188 -5.53 -11.16 9.15
N VAL A 189 -6.80 -11.52 9.15
CA VAL A 189 -7.37 -12.61 8.35
C VAL A 189 -7.90 -11.99 7.05
N ILE A 190 -7.43 -12.48 5.92
CA ILE A 190 -7.82 -12.00 4.59
C ILE A 190 -8.49 -13.13 3.80
N ALA A 191 -9.50 -12.77 3.04
CA ALA A 191 -10.18 -13.64 2.08
C ALA A 191 -10.97 -12.79 1.07
N ASN A 192 -11.27 -13.35 -0.09
CA ASN A 192 -12.30 -12.76 -0.95
C ASN A 192 -13.64 -13.45 -0.68
N VAL A 193 -14.71 -12.67 -0.73
CA VAL A 193 -16.05 -13.17 -0.40
C VAL A 193 -17.09 -12.70 -1.43
N LYS A 194 -18.16 -13.47 -1.62
CA LYS A 194 -19.36 -13.03 -2.34
C LYS A 194 -20.52 -12.88 -1.35
N THR A 195 -21.33 -11.88 -1.59
CA THR A 195 -22.51 -11.54 -0.79
C THR A 195 -23.79 -11.61 -1.61
N ALA A 196 -24.94 -11.81 -0.94
CA ALA A 196 -26.23 -11.91 -1.62
C ALA A 196 -26.64 -10.60 -2.31
N GLN A 197 -26.23 -9.45 -1.78
CA GLN A 197 -26.47 -8.14 -2.37
C GLN A 197 -25.20 -7.61 -3.04
N ALA A 198 -25.38 -6.97 -4.19
CA ALA A 198 -24.28 -6.30 -4.90
C ALA A 198 -23.71 -5.15 -4.09
N HIS A 199 -22.38 -4.98 -4.09
CA HIS A 199 -21.69 -3.93 -3.35
C HIS A 199 -21.94 -2.51 -3.92
N GLN A 200 -22.25 -2.37 -5.22
CA GLN A 200 -22.52 -1.08 -5.89
C GLN A 200 -21.42 -0.01 -5.66
N GLY A 201 -20.16 -0.42 -5.59
CA GLY A 201 -19.03 0.47 -5.28
C GLY A 201 -18.93 0.89 -3.82
N ARG A 202 -19.60 0.21 -2.90
CA ARG A 202 -19.52 0.50 -1.46
C ARG A 202 -18.37 -0.25 -0.82
N ALA A 203 -17.51 0.49 -0.11
CA ALA A 203 -16.52 -0.04 0.83
C ALA A 203 -17.06 0.09 2.26
N PHE A 204 -16.63 -0.80 3.12
CA PHE A 204 -17.04 -0.83 4.54
C PHE A 204 -15.80 -0.90 5.43
N GLU A 205 -15.81 -0.08 6.48
CA GLU A 205 -14.86 -0.16 7.60
C GLU A 205 -15.69 -0.29 8.88
N ARG A 206 -15.67 -1.48 9.46
CA ARG A 206 -16.42 -1.76 10.67
C ARG A 206 -15.50 -2.03 11.82
N PHE A 207 -15.48 -1.13 12.79
CA PHE A 207 -14.71 -1.32 14.00
C PHE A 207 -15.34 -2.36 14.92
N THR A 208 -14.53 -3.27 15.42
CA THR A 208 -14.92 -4.28 16.40
C THR A 208 -14.01 -4.17 17.64
N SER A 209 -14.34 -4.87 18.72
CA SER A 209 -13.51 -4.90 19.94
C SER A 209 -12.11 -5.49 19.73
N SER A 210 -11.92 -6.25 18.65
CA SER A 210 -10.63 -6.88 18.32
C SER A 210 -9.81 -6.08 17.32
N GLY A 211 -10.44 -5.18 16.57
CA GLY A 211 -9.84 -4.41 15.48
C GLY A 211 -10.83 -4.16 14.35
N PRO A 212 -10.40 -3.49 13.28
CA PRO A 212 -11.23 -3.20 12.12
C PRO A 212 -11.54 -4.47 11.29
N LEU A 213 -12.75 -4.48 10.70
CA LEU A 213 -13.17 -5.39 9.66
C LEU A 213 -13.50 -4.56 8.43
N ALA A 214 -12.68 -4.67 7.40
CA ALA A 214 -12.86 -3.97 6.14
C ALA A 214 -13.39 -4.91 5.05
N LEU A 215 -14.30 -4.39 4.22
CA LEU A 215 -14.74 -5.01 2.97
C LEU A 215 -14.59 -4.01 1.84
N LEU A 216 -13.79 -4.34 0.83
CA LEU A 216 -13.51 -3.51 -0.33
C LEU A 216 -14.17 -4.10 -1.58
N PRO A 217 -14.84 -3.29 -2.42
CA PRO A 217 -15.51 -3.77 -3.62
C PRO A 217 -14.47 -4.23 -4.67
N MET A 218 -14.68 -5.40 -5.24
CA MET A 218 -13.86 -5.98 -6.30
C MET A 218 -14.69 -6.25 -7.56
N SER A 219 -14.01 -6.63 -8.63
CA SER A 219 -14.67 -7.14 -9.84
C SER A 219 -15.61 -8.31 -9.53
N GLU A 220 -16.52 -8.62 -10.46
CA GLU A 220 -17.45 -9.77 -10.38
C GLU A 220 -18.28 -9.85 -9.09
N GLN A 221 -18.62 -8.70 -8.51
CA GLN A 221 -19.40 -8.59 -7.27
C GLN A 221 -18.73 -9.28 -6.06
N ARG A 222 -17.41 -9.44 -6.11
CA ARG A 222 -16.61 -9.89 -4.98
C ARG A 222 -16.31 -8.74 -4.01
N MET A 223 -15.98 -9.09 -2.79
CA MET A 223 -15.45 -8.17 -1.78
C MET A 223 -14.12 -8.72 -1.25
N SER A 224 -13.12 -7.88 -1.13
CA SER A 224 -11.89 -8.22 -0.41
C SER A 224 -12.10 -7.97 1.08
N LEU A 225 -12.00 -9.03 1.88
CA LEU A 225 -12.09 -8.99 3.34
C LEU A 225 -10.70 -8.79 3.95
N VAL A 226 -10.61 -7.86 4.88
CA VAL A 226 -9.50 -7.72 5.84
C VAL A 226 -10.09 -7.65 7.23
N TRP A 227 -9.90 -8.69 8.04
CA TRP A 227 -10.46 -8.80 9.39
C TRP A 227 -9.35 -8.85 10.42
N CYS A 228 -9.17 -7.77 11.17
CA CYS A 228 -8.15 -7.67 12.22
C CYS A 228 -8.70 -8.24 13.52
N LEU A 229 -7.96 -9.21 14.08
CA LEU A 229 -8.32 -10.00 15.25
C LEU A 229 -7.14 -10.08 16.21
N LYS A 230 -7.41 -10.38 17.47
CA LYS A 230 -6.36 -10.79 18.40
C LYS A 230 -5.78 -12.16 17.97
N PRO A 231 -4.51 -12.48 18.27
CA PRO A 231 -3.87 -13.70 17.80
C PRO A 231 -4.65 -14.99 18.08
N ASP A 232 -5.16 -15.15 19.30
CA ASP A 232 -5.95 -16.32 19.68
C ASP A 232 -7.27 -16.43 18.89
N GLN A 233 -7.95 -15.31 18.69
CA GLN A 233 -9.17 -15.24 17.90
C GLN A 233 -8.89 -15.54 16.41
N ALA A 234 -7.80 -15.01 15.87
CA ALA A 234 -7.41 -15.30 14.49
C ALA A 234 -7.13 -16.79 14.28
N THR A 235 -6.43 -17.42 15.23
CA THR A 235 -6.18 -18.88 15.20
C THR A 235 -7.50 -19.66 15.21
N GLN A 236 -8.43 -19.29 16.08
CA GLN A 236 -9.76 -19.92 16.14
C GLN A 236 -10.53 -19.72 14.81
N ILE A 237 -10.60 -18.50 14.30
CA ILE A 237 -11.32 -18.18 13.05
C ILE A 237 -10.70 -18.91 11.84
N MET A 238 -9.38 -19.05 11.79
CA MET A 238 -8.70 -19.78 10.72
C MET A 238 -8.94 -21.29 10.76
N SER A 239 -9.26 -21.86 11.92
CA SER A 239 -9.55 -23.30 12.08
C SER A 239 -10.99 -23.69 11.75
N LEU A 240 -11.91 -22.73 11.60
CA LEU A 240 -13.32 -22.98 11.26
C LEU A 240 -13.48 -23.54 9.85
N ASP A 241 -14.50 -24.34 9.63
CA ASP A 241 -14.93 -24.67 8.27
C ASP A 241 -15.57 -23.44 7.57
N ASP A 242 -15.90 -23.57 6.28
CA ASP A 242 -16.44 -22.44 5.51
C ASP A 242 -17.84 -22.01 6.00
N SER A 243 -18.65 -22.92 6.51
CA SER A 243 -19.99 -22.62 7.04
C SER A 243 -19.89 -21.86 8.37
N GLU A 244 -19.04 -22.35 9.27
CA GLU A 244 -18.77 -21.73 10.57
C GLU A 244 -18.10 -20.36 10.40
N PHE A 245 -17.13 -20.27 9.47
CA PHE A 245 -16.49 -18.99 9.15
C PHE A 245 -17.50 -17.97 8.62
N LYS A 246 -18.40 -18.36 7.70
CA LYS A 246 -19.47 -17.48 7.20
C LYS A 246 -20.36 -16.98 8.34
N GLN A 247 -20.75 -17.85 9.27
CA GLN A 247 -21.56 -17.47 10.44
C GLN A 247 -20.81 -16.48 11.35
N ALA A 248 -19.53 -16.73 11.63
CA ALA A 248 -18.71 -15.85 12.43
C ALA A 248 -18.52 -14.47 11.77
N LEU A 249 -18.25 -14.46 10.46
CA LEU A 249 -18.12 -13.23 9.66
C LEU A 249 -19.45 -12.46 9.62
N GLN A 250 -20.58 -13.16 9.39
CA GLN A 250 -21.93 -12.57 9.42
C GLN A 250 -22.24 -11.92 10.76
N ALA A 251 -21.91 -12.58 11.86
CA ALA A 251 -22.10 -12.05 13.21
C ALA A 251 -21.20 -10.82 13.48
N ALA A 252 -19.99 -10.78 12.90
CA ALA A 252 -19.08 -9.66 13.03
C ALA A 252 -19.48 -8.46 12.17
N PHE A 253 -19.82 -8.70 10.89
CA PHE A 253 -20.13 -7.66 9.92
C PHE A 253 -21.59 -7.19 9.98
N GLY A 254 -22.55 -8.08 10.17
CA GLY A 254 -23.98 -7.81 10.07
C GLY A 254 -24.55 -8.07 8.67
N TRP A 255 -25.75 -7.54 8.38
CA TRP A 255 -26.56 -7.91 7.21
C TRP A 255 -26.60 -6.84 6.09
N ARG A 256 -25.69 -5.86 6.10
CA ARG A 256 -25.69 -4.72 5.16
C ARG A 256 -25.50 -5.11 3.68
N LEU A 257 -24.92 -6.29 3.44
CA LEU A 257 -24.74 -6.88 2.11
C LEU A 257 -25.54 -8.18 1.94
N GLY A 258 -26.54 -8.42 2.79
CA GLY A 258 -27.24 -9.69 2.86
C GLY A 258 -26.34 -10.79 3.42
N GLU A 259 -26.58 -12.03 3.01
CA GLU A 259 -25.84 -13.22 3.44
C GLU A 259 -24.49 -13.34 2.73
N PHE A 260 -23.45 -13.78 3.43
CA PHE A 260 -22.19 -14.21 2.83
C PHE A 260 -22.39 -15.59 2.16
N GLN A 261 -22.27 -15.63 0.84
CA GLN A 261 -22.56 -16.84 0.05
C GLN A 261 -21.33 -17.71 -0.13
N THR A 262 -20.20 -17.09 -0.54
CA THR A 262 -18.96 -17.81 -0.88
C THR A 262 -17.79 -17.17 -0.14
N ILE A 263 -16.90 -18.01 0.37
CA ILE A 263 -15.61 -17.62 0.96
C ILE A 263 -14.51 -18.25 0.13
N GLY A 264 -13.53 -17.44 -0.27
CA GLY A 264 -12.33 -17.90 -0.93
C GLY A 264 -11.26 -18.40 0.03
N HIS A 265 -10.08 -18.65 -0.48
CA HIS A 265 -8.94 -19.06 0.31
C HIS A 265 -8.63 -18.03 1.41
N ARG A 266 -8.51 -18.51 2.64
CA ARG A 266 -8.19 -17.70 3.80
C ARG A 266 -6.69 -17.69 4.04
N SER A 267 -6.14 -16.51 4.28
CA SER A 267 -4.74 -16.34 4.72
C SER A 267 -4.69 -15.43 5.93
N SER A 268 -3.65 -15.53 6.72
CA SER A 268 -3.45 -14.66 7.88
C SER A 268 -2.00 -14.20 7.99
N TYR A 269 -1.79 -12.99 8.54
CA TYR A 269 -0.47 -12.46 8.81
C TYR A 269 -0.48 -11.51 10.02
N PRO A 270 0.61 -11.48 10.82
CA PRO A 270 0.71 -10.57 11.96
C PRO A 270 0.77 -9.11 11.49
N LEU A 271 0.14 -8.23 12.25
CA LEU A 271 0.11 -6.80 11.97
C LEU A 271 1.19 -6.08 12.76
N GLN A 272 2.22 -5.66 12.05
CA GLN A 272 3.34 -4.91 12.59
C GLN A 272 3.54 -3.65 11.78
N GLN A 273 3.77 -2.54 12.44
CA GLN A 273 4.28 -1.32 11.84
C GLN A 273 5.80 -1.33 11.91
N SER A 274 6.44 -1.12 10.78
CA SER A 274 7.85 -0.78 10.76
C SER A 274 8.04 0.63 10.20
N PHE A 275 9.03 1.33 10.72
CA PHE A 275 9.29 2.69 10.32
C PHE A 275 10.79 2.97 10.40
N ARG A 276 11.35 3.56 9.34
CA ARG A 276 12.71 4.07 9.34
C ARG A 276 12.68 5.58 9.45
N GLN A 277 13.32 6.15 10.46
CA GLN A 277 13.37 7.60 10.66
C GLN A 277 13.98 8.27 9.43
N GLN A 278 15.11 7.74 8.94
CA GLN A 278 15.75 8.19 7.72
C GLN A 278 15.47 7.22 6.59
N ASN A 279 14.88 7.72 5.52
CA ASN A 279 14.62 6.97 4.29
C ASN A 279 15.63 7.28 3.18
N THR A 280 16.73 7.93 3.54
CA THR A 280 17.87 8.21 2.67
C THR A 280 19.19 8.03 3.41
N SER A 281 20.23 7.67 2.67
CA SER A 281 21.61 7.63 3.13
C SER A 281 22.50 7.93 1.95
N HIS A 282 23.84 7.87 2.10
CA HIS A 282 24.76 8.11 1.00
C HIS A 282 24.43 7.20 -0.21
N ARG A 283 24.01 7.80 -1.33
CA ARG A 283 23.62 7.14 -2.59
C ARG A 283 22.53 6.08 -2.44
N LEU A 284 21.69 6.18 -1.40
CA LEU A 284 20.60 5.28 -1.10
C LEU A 284 19.31 6.04 -0.87
N ALA A 285 18.24 5.64 -1.54
CA ALA A 285 16.86 5.99 -1.19
C ALA A 285 16.08 4.72 -0.82
N ILE A 286 15.15 4.84 0.12
CA ILE A 286 14.32 3.72 0.60
C ILE A 286 12.86 4.12 0.39
N ILE A 287 12.08 3.23 -0.24
CA ILE A 287 10.67 3.50 -0.61
C ILE A 287 9.75 2.32 -0.29
N GLY A 288 8.46 2.61 -0.25
CA GLY A 288 7.43 1.59 -0.05
C GLY A 288 7.59 0.84 1.27
N ASN A 289 7.34 -0.48 1.26
CA ASN A 289 7.40 -1.28 2.48
C ASN A 289 8.82 -1.42 3.06
N ALA A 290 9.86 -1.14 2.28
CA ALA A 290 11.22 -1.06 2.82
C ALA A 290 11.43 0.18 3.70
N ALA A 291 10.74 1.30 3.40
CA ALA A 291 10.78 2.52 4.22
C ALA A 291 9.84 2.45 5.42
N GLN A 292 8.62 1.99 5.21
CA GLN A 292 7.60 1.85 6.27
C GLN A 292 6.51 0.84 5.91
N THR A 293 6.05 0.10 6.93
CA THR A 293 4.81 -0.68 6.86
C THR A 293 3.79 -0.08 7.82
N LEU A 294 2.51 -0.13 7.44
CA LEU A 294 1.41 0.44 8.21
C LEU A 294 0.39 -0.64 8.54
N HIS A 295 -0.40 -0.40 9.59
CA HIS A 295 -1.63 -1.16 9.80
C HIS A 295 -2.56 -0.98 8.60
N PRO A 296 -3.29 -2.02 8.14
CA PRO A 296 -4.14 -1.95 6.94
C PRO A 296 -5.34 -1.01 7.06
N ILE A 297 -5.59 -0.44 8.25
CA ILE A 297 -6.68 0.52 8.48
C ILE A 297 -6.66 1.64 7.44
N ALA A 298 -7.81 1.94 6.87
CA ALA A 298 -7.99 2.94 5.82
C ALA A 298 -7.09 2.76 4.57
N GLY A 299 -6.45 1.61 4.36
CA GLY A 299 -5.68 1.27 3.16
C GLY A 299 -4.49 2.21 2.85
N GLN A 300 -3.85 2.82 3.86
CA GLN A 300 -2.87 3.88 3.64
C GLN A 300 -1.47 3.40 3.24
N GLY A 301 -1.09 2.13 3.51
CA GLY A 301 0.28 1.66 3.32
C GLY A 301 0.80 1.83 1.90
N PHE A 302 0.09 1.28 0.93
CA PHE A 302 0.47 1.40 -0.48
C PHE A 302 0.40 2.85 -0.98
N ASN A 303 -0.65 3.58 -0.59
CA ASN A 303 -0.86 4.97 -1.00
C ASN A 303 0.26 5.90 -0.52
N LEU A 304 0.78 5.69 0.68
CA LEU A 304 1.95 6.40 1.18
C LEU A 304 3.19 6.09 0.35
N GLY A 305 3.40 4.82 0.00
CA GLY A 305 4.51 4.39 -0.86
C GLY A 305 4.48 5.02 -2.25
N ILE A 306 3.32 5.18 -2.86
CA ILE A 306 3.19 5.88 -4.16
C ILE A 306 3.54 7.37 -4.05
N ARG A 307 3.20 8.01 -2.95
CA ARG A 307 3.64 9.41 -2.70
C ARG A 307 5.16 9.52 -2.52
N ASP A 308 5.79 8.52 -1.88
CA ASP A 308 7.26 8.44 -1.78
C ASP A 308 7.89 8.31 -3.17
N ILE A 309 7.37 7.40 -4.00
CA ILE A 309 7.82 7.15 -5.37
C ILE A 309 7.74 8.43 -6.21
N ALA A 310 6.60 9.11 -6.19
CA ALA A 310 6.40 10.32 -6.96
C ALA A 310 7.38 11.42 -6.55
N THR A 311 7.54 11.61 -5.23
CA THR A 311 8.47 12.63 -4.70
C THR A 311 9.93 12.31 -5.02
N LEU A 312 10.33 11.04 -4.95
CA LEU A 312 11.70 10.62 -5.32
C LEU A 312 11.93 10.82 -6.82
N ALA A 313 11.00 10.38 -7.67
CA ALA A 313 11.11 10.54 -9.12
C ALA A 313 11.24 12.02 -9.52
N GLU A 314 10.40 12.91 -8.94
CA GLU A 314 10.49 14.35 -9.15
C GLU A 314 11.81 14.93 -8.63
N SER A 315 12.31 14.47 -7.48
CA SER A 315 13.58 14.96 -6.91
C SER A 315 14.78 14.54 -7.77
N ILE A 316 14.78 13.35 -8.35
CA ILE A 316 15.80 12.89 -9.31
C ILE A 316 15.87 13.83 -10.52
N MET A 317 14.74 14.35 -11.00
CA MET A 317 14.70 15.28 -12.13
C MET A 317 15.36 16.63 -11.84
N SER A 318 15.54 17.01 -10.57
CA SER A 318 16.25 18.24 -10.22
C SER A 318 17.78 18.15 -10.49
N HIS A 319 18.34 16.95 -10.56
CA HIS A 319 19.77 16.72 -10.84
C HIS A 319 19.97 15.38 -11.59
N VAL A 320 19.49 15.31 -12.81
CA VAL A 320 19.51 14.10 -13.67
C VAL A 320 20.94 13.53 -13.88
N GLN A 321 21.96 14.39 -13.85
CA GLN A 321 23.35 13.97 -14.05
C GLN A 321 23.87 13.07 -12.92
N ASP A 322 23.42 13.31 -11.68
CA ASP A 322 23.75 12.49 -10.52
C ASP A 322 22.53 12.29 -9.62
N PRO A 323 21.65 11.31 -9.92
CA PRO A 323 20.46 11.02 -9.14
C PRO A 323 20.74 10.59 -7.69
N GLY A 324 21.98 10.20 -7.38
CA GLY A 324 22.43 9.84 -6.03
C GLY A 324 23.06 10.97 -5.24
N ASP A 325 23.07 12.20 -5.79
CA ASP A 325 23.63 13.36 -5.10
C ASP A 325 22.90 13.67 -3.80
N TYR A 326 23.63 14.19 -2.81
CA TYR A 326 23.09 14.55 -1.51
C TYR A 326 21.93 15.55 -1.60
N SER A 327 22.00 16.51 -2.52
CA SER A 327 20.92 17.51 -2.69
C SER A 327 19.60 16.88 -3.11
N VAL A 328 19.62 15.90 -4.03
CA VAL A 328 18.46 15.13 -4.48
C VAL A 328 17.83 14.36 -3.31
N LEU A 329 18.66 13.59 -2.59
CA LEU A 329 18.21 12.75 -1.49
C LEU A 329 17.70 13.59 -0.31
N SER A 330 18.38 14.67 0.02
CA SER A 330 17.97 15.62 1.07
C SER A 330 16.66 16.34 0.70
N GLN A 331 16.45 16.70 -0.58
CA GLN A 331 15.19 17.26 -1.06
C GLN A 331 14.05 16.26 -0.92
N TYR A 332 14.26 15.02 -1.36
CA TYR A 332 13.29 13.93 -1.22
C TYR A 332 12.89 13.73 0.25
N GLN A 333 13.86 13.60 1.15
CA GLN A 333 13.62 13.39 2.58
C GLN A 333 12.78 14.52 3.19
N ARG A 334 13.18 15.78 2.98
CA ARG A 334 12.46 16.95 3.51
C ARG A 334 11.03 17.05 3.03
N ARG A 335 10.78 16.78 1.74
CA ARG A 335 9.43 16.81 1.16
C ARG A 335 8.53 15.72 1.73
N ARG A 336 9.10 14.58 2.15
CA ARG A 336 8.33 13.44 2.66
C ARG A 336 8.11 13.42 4.17
N GLU A 337 8.97 14.10 4.93
CA GLU A 337 9.02 14.00 6.39
C GLU A 337 7.66 14.28 7.06
N LEU A 338 7.04 15.40 6.73
CA LEU A 338 5.76 15.80 7.36
C LEU A 338 4.62 14.84 6.98
N ASP A 339 4.47 14.49 5.70
CA ASP A 339 3.39 13.61 5.26
C ASP A 339 3.55 12.19 5.82
N ARG A 340 4.79 11.67 5.86
CA ARG A 340 5.08 10.36 6.45
C ARG A 340 4.75 10.35 7.94
N SER A 341 5.29 11.29 8.73
CA SER A 341 5.07 11.34 10.18
C SER A 341 3.58 11.49 10.53
N MET A 342 2.87 12.36 9.82
CA MET A 342 1.44 12.56 10.04
C MET A 342 0.59 11.35 9.64
N THR A 343 0.94 10.65 8.56
CA THR A 343 0.22 9.44 8.14
C THR A 343 0.45 8.29 9.11
N LEU A 344 1.68 8.10 9.58
CA LEU A 344 2.03 7.12 10.61
C LEU A 344 1.27 7.38 11.91
N SER A 345 1.30 8.63 12.40
CA SER A 345 0.61 9.03 13.63
C SER A 345 -0.90 8.87 13.52
N LEU A 346 -1.50 9.26 12.38
CA LEU A 346 -2.94 9.09 12.14
C LEU A 346 -3.32 7.62 12.17
N THR A 347 -2.59 6.78 11.45
CA THR A 347 -2.89 5.34 11.37
C THR A 347 -2.79 4.68 12.75
N SER A 348 -1.71 4.94 13.49
CA SER A 348 -1.53 4.40 14.85
C SER A 348 -2.61 4.93 15.81
N SER A 349 -2.98 6.21 15.72
CA SER A 349 -4.04 6.80 16.55
C SER A 349 -5.40 6.18 16.26
N LEU A 350 -5.73 5.93 14.98
CA LEU A 350 -6.98 5.26 14.61
C LEU A 350 -7.03 3.84 15.19
N VAL A 351 -5.94 3.06 15.07
CA VAL A 351 -5.88 1.73 15.68
C VAL A 351 -6.08 1.83 17.19
N HIS A 352 -5.37 2.72 17.87
CA HIS A 352 -5.47 2.88 19.32
C HIS A 352 -6.89 3.29 19.79
N ILE A 353 -7.52 4.24 19.09
CA ILE A 353 -8.86 4.73 19.42
C ILE A 353 -9.94 3.66 19.19
N PHE A 354 -9.80 2.88 18.11
CA PHE A 354 -10.86 1.96 17.68
C PHE A 354 -10.66 0.50 18.12
N SER A 355 -9.47 0.11 18.61
CA SER A 355 -9.18 -1.26 19.04
C SER A 355 -9.20 -1.43 20.57
N ASN A 356 -10.00 -0.64 21.30
CA ASN A 356 -10.18 -0.80 22.75
C ASN A 356 -11.64 -0.59 23.19
N ASP A 357 -12.00 -1.12 24.36
CA ASP A 357 -13.35 -1.07 24.93
C ASP A 357 -13.48 -0.12 26.15
N TYR A 358 -12.49 0.75 26.40
CA TYR A 358 -12.63 1.74 27.47
C TYR A 358 -13.82 2.66 27.22
N LEU A 359 -14.67 2.84 28.23
CA LEU A 359 -15.92 3.60 28.12
C LEU A 359 -15.71 5.02 27.57
N SER A 360 -14.63 5.70 28.00
CA SER A 360 -14.29 7.05 27.53
C SER A 360 -13.99 7.09 26.03
N PHE A 361 -13.18 6.16 25.52
CA PHE A 361 -12.88 6.07 24.09
C PHE A 361 -14.11 5.65 23.29
N ARG A 362 -14.92 4.74 23.82
CA ARG A 362 -16.16 4.29 23.18
C ARG A 362 -17.16 5.44 23.00
N VAL A 363 -17.38 6.25 24.03
CA VAL A 363 -18.24 7.42 23.96
C VAL A 363 -17.66 8.46 22.99
N ALA A 364 -16.36 8.78 23.12
CA ALA A 364 -15.72 9.77 22.28
C ALA A 364 -15.74 9.40 20.79
N ARG A 365 -15.46 8.13 20.40
CA ARG A 365 -15.50 7.70 18.99
C ARG A 365 -16.91 7.70 18.42
N ASN A 366 -17.93 7.30 19.20
CA ASN A 366 -19.32 7.34 18.74
C ASN A 366 -19.81 8.77 18.53
N LEU A 367 -19.50 9.70 19.46
CA LEU A 367 -19.80 11.12 19.29
C LEU A 367 -19.00 11.71 18.11
N GLY A 368 -17.74 11.31 17.97
CA GLY A 368 -16.88 11.74 16.84
C GLY A 368 -17.44 11.30 15.49
N LEU A 369 -17.85 10.04 15.33
CA LEU A 369 -18.48 9.52 14.12
C LEU A 369 -19.79 10.26 13.83
N ALA A 370 -20.67 10.42 14.83
CA ALA A 370 -21.91 11.16 14.66
C ALA A 370 -21.70 12.64 14.33
N ALA A 371 -20.70 13.30 14.91
CA ALA A 371 -20.34 14.68 14.59
C ALA A 371 -19.81 14.79 13.15
N MET A 372 -18.99 13.85 12.72
CA MET A 372 -18.48 13.78 11.35
C MET A 372 -19.62 13.56 10.34
N ASP A 373 -20.60 12.73 10.67
CA ASP A 373 -21.73 12.46 9.80
C ASP A 373 -22.58 13.72 9.56
N ASN A 374 -22.75 14.55 10.60
CA ASN A 374 -23.59 15.77 10.55
C ASN A 374 -22.84 17.05 10.17
N ALA A 375 -21.52 17.06 10.12
CA ALA A 375 -20.72 18.25 9.85
C ALA A 375 -19.65 17.99 8.80
N THR A 376 -19.94 18.30 7.55
CA THR A 376 -19.03 18.12 6.40
C THR A 376 -17.67 18.80 6.61
N MET A 377 -17.64 19.94 7.30
CA MET A 377 -16.41 20.67 7.62
C MET A 377 -15.46 19.85 8.52
N LEU A 378 -15.98 18.97 9.38
CA LEU A 378 -15.16 18.10 10.23
C LEU A 378 -14.60 16.90 9.46
N LYS A 379 -15.29 16.45 8.41
CA LYS A 379 -14.81 15.37 7.51
C LYS A 379 -13.65 15.86 6.64
N ALA A 380 -13.67 17.11 6.17
CA ALA A 380 -12.78 17.60 5.12
C ALA A 380 -11.27 17.40 5.40
N PRO A 381 -10.69 17.71 6.57
CA PRO A 381 -9.27 17.49 6.83
C PRO A 381 -8.88 16.01 6.81
N LEU A 382 -9.74 15.13 7.36
CA LEU A 382 -9.52 13.70 7.36
C LEU A 382 -9.63 13.14 5.93
N LEU A 383 -10.65 13.55 5.16
CA LEU A 383 -10.85 13.14 3.78
C LEU A 383 -9.69 13.57 2.88
N THR A 384 -9.24 14.83 2.97
CA THR A 384 -8.08 15.31 2.21
C THR A 384 -6.88 14.40 2.40
N ARG A 385 -6.64 13.96 3.63
CA ARG A 385 -5.50 13.09 3.96
C ARG A 385 -5.71 11.64 3.55
N THR A 386 -6.88 11.05 3.85
CA THR A 386 -7.18 9.65 3.50
C THR A 386 -7.33 9.46 1.99
N LEU A 387 -7.83 10.47 1.28
CA LEU A 387 -7.87 10.48 -0.18
C LEU A 387 -6.50 10.78 -0.82
N GLY A 388 -5.46 11.08 -0.01
CA GLY A 388 -4.11 11.35 -0.51
C GLY A 388 -3.97 12.68 -1.26
N LEU A 389 -4.88 13.63 -1.05
CA LEU A 389 -4.89 14.96 -1.66
C LEU A 389 -4.03 15.94 -0.83
N VAL A 390 -2.87 15.51 -0.39
CA VAL A 390 -1.91 16.27 0.42
C VAL A 390 -0.78 16.81 -0.46
N ALA A 391 -0.20 17.95 -0.04
CA ALA A 391 1.00 18.48 -0.68
C ALA A 391 2.19 17.52 -0.50
N ARG A 392 3.06 17.44 -1.52
CA ARG A 392 4.24 16.57 -1.59
C ARG A 392 5.51 17.41 -1.64
#